data_3c574f673bed414b164bacc12442806d
#
_entry.id   3c574f673bed414b164bacc12442806d
#
_cell.length_a   1.000
_cell.length_b   1.000
_cell.length_c   1.000
_cell.angle_alpha   90.00
_cell.angle_beta   90.00
_cell.angle_gamma   90.00
#
_symmetry.space_group_name_H-M   'P 1'
#
loop_
_entity.id
_entity.type
_entity.pdbx_description
1 polymer ?
#
loop_
_entity_poly.entity_id
_entity_poly.type
_entity_poly.pdbx_seq_one_letter_code
_entity_poly.pdbx_strand_id
1 'polypeptide(L)'
;LVGSEMCIRDRVSMVNNYKNKVKREYIFAAPNMTYAYFALFQALNGYMLFDPLTNKDDVKCFAAVATSLNNTYPHADRSRNLYNMVIKGMKNTRTPRQTELDIPQDKIKEATIIDIELKDIKGNVRRLTDLKGKVILIDFTVYNNAMSAAHNLALRELYNKYASQGLEIYQISLDADEHFWKTSSDNLPWICVRDANGAYSQYVTLYSVTNLPAVFLVNRANELSARGETITNLEESIKKLL
;
A
#
# COMPACT_ATOMS: atom_id res chain seq x y z
N LEU A 1 -10.86 -7.36 32.36
CA LEU A 1 -10.03 -6.96 31.18
C LEU A 1 -8.64 -7.60 31.19
N VAL A 2 -7.97 -7.73 32.36
CA VAL A 2 -6.63 -8.35 32.48
C VAL A 2 -6.64 -9.85 32.12
N GLY A 3 -7.71 -10.57 32.39
CA GLY A 3 -7.81 -12.00 32.07
C GLY A 3 -7.92 -12.32 30.56
N SER A 4 -8.49 -11.42 29.75
CA SER A 4 -8.64 -11.64 28.31
C SER A 4 -7.32 -11.41 27.54
N GLU A 5 -6.52 -10.43 27.95
CA GLU A 5 -5.21 -10.16 27.34
C GLU A 5 -4.18 -11.27 27.63
N MET A 6 -4.20 -11.81 28.85
CA MET A 6 -3.36 -12.95 29.23
C MET A 6 -3.71 -14.20 28.41
N CYS A 7 -5.00 -14.48 28.21
CA CYS A 7 -5.48 -15.58 27.38
C CYS A 7 -5.07 -15.44 25.89
N ILE A 8 -5.09 -14.22 25.33
CA ILE A 8 -4.66 -13.96 23.96
C ILE A 8 -3.14 -14.17 23.82
N ARG A 9 -2.35 -13.66 24.75
CA ARG A 9 -0.90 -13.81 24.78
C ARG A 9 -0.49 -15.29 24.85
N ASP A 10 -1.17 -16.07 25.68
CA ASP A 10 -0.90 -17.50 25.81
C ASP A 10 -1.22 -18.26 24.52
N ARG A 11 -2.32 -17.94 23.86
CA ARG A 11 -2.70 -18.53 22.57
C ARG A 11 -1.68 -18.20 21.48
N VAL A 12 -1.24 -16.95 21.38
CA VAL A 12 -0.21 -16.51 20.44
C VAL A 12 1.11 -17.22 20.71
N SER A 13 1.50 -17.35 21.97
CA SER A 13 2.70 -18.10 22.39
C SER A 13 2.61 -19.57 21.99
N MET A 14 1.47 -20.19 22.19
CA MET A 14 1.23 -21.60 21.82
C MET A 14 1.37 -21.81 20.30
N VAL A 15 0.76 -20.93 19.49
CA VAL A 15 0.85 -20.97 18.03
C VAL A 15 2.30 -20.78 17.56
N ASN A 16 3.03 -19.83 18.15
CA ASN A 16 4.42 -19.59 17.81
C ASN A 16 5.32 -20.77 18.20
N ASN A 17 5.10 -21.39 19.35
CA ASN A 17 5.83 -22.58 19.78
C ASN A 17 5.57 -23.75 18.82
N TYR A 18 4.33 -23.96 18.43
CA TYR A 18 3.95 -24.97 17.45
C TYR A 18 4.62 -24.69 16.09
N LYS A 19 4.54 -23.48 15.61
CA LYS A 19 5.16 -23.03 14.35
C LYS A 19 6.68 -23.29 14.37
N ASN A 20 7.36 -22.96 15.46
CA ASN A 20 8.80 -23.19 15.61
C ASN A 20 9.15 -24.68 15.67
N LYS A 21 8.31 -25.50 16.29
CA LYS A 21 8.45 -26.96 16.29
C LYS A 21 8.34 -27.50 14.88
N VAL A 22 7.33 -27.11 14.11
CA VAL A 22 7.12 -27.52 12.72
C VAL A 22 8.29 -27.10 11.82
N LYS A 23 8.81 -25.88 11.98
CA LYS A 23 10.02 -25.42 11.27
C LYS A 23 11.19 -26.36 11.49
N ARG A 24 11.51 -26.65 12.74
CA ARG A 24 12.70 -27.40 13.11
C ARG A 24 12.58 -28.87 12.78
N GLU A 25 11.47 -29.52 13.13
CA GLU A 25 11.33 -30.97 13.10
C GLU A 25 10.86 -31.53 11.76
N TYR A 26 10.11 -30.71 10.96
CA TYR A 26 9.51 -31.18 9.72
C TYR A 26 10.02 -30.46 8.47
N ILE A 27 10.26 -29.14 8.55
CA ILE A 27 10.63 -28.37 7.35
C ILE A 27 12.14 -28.41 7.14
N PHE A 28 12.93 -28.02 8.13
CA PHE A 28 14.40 -27.95 7.98
C PHE A 28 15.09 -29.28 8.19
N ALA A 29 14.51 -30.19 8.95
CA ALA A 29 15.14 -31.53 9.22
C ALA A 29 15.19 -32.39 7.94
N ALA A 30 14.15 -32.36 7.12
CA ALA A 30 14.09 -33.16 5.89
C ALA A 30 13.24 -32.46 4.80
N PRO A 31 13.75 -31.37 4.16
CA PRO A 31 13.02 -30.54 3.22
C PRO A 31 12.64 -31.25 1.91
N ASN A 32 13.26 -32.39 1.61
CA ASN A 32 12.98 -33.24 0.45
C ASN A 32 11.78 -34.17 0.66
N MET A 33 11.27 -34.26 1.88
CA MET A 33 10.18 -35.17 2.19
C MET A 33 8.81 -34.54 1.89
N THR A 34 7.85 -35.36 1.48
CA THR A 34 6.49 -34.92 1.15
C THR A 34 5.81 -34.20 2.31
N TYR A 35 6.02 -34.65 3.54
CA TYR A 35 5.43 -34.00 4.70
C TYR A 35 5.96 -32.58 4.93
N ALA A 36 7.20 -32.26 4.55
CA ALA A 36 7.75 -30.92 4.62
C ALA A 36 6.98 -29.94 3.69
N TYR A 37 6.63 -30.41 2.49
CA TYR A 37 5.78 -29.65 1.58
C TYR A 37 4.42 -29.35 2.20
N PHE A 38 3.73 -30.35 2.75
CA PHE A 38 2.41 -30.14 3.36
C PHE A 38 2.49 -29.31 4.65
N ALA A 39 3.58 -29.39 5.39
CA ALA A 39 3.79 -28.58 6.58
C ALA A 39 3.80 -27.07 6.30
N LEU A 40 4.23 -26.64 5.11
CA LEU A 40 4.22 -25.23 4.69
C LEU A 40 2.82 -24.64 4.52
N PHE A 41 1.83 -25.47 4.15
CA PHE A 41 0.48 -25.04 3.81
C PHE A 41 -0.52 -25.27 4.95
N GLN A 42 -0.06 -25.47 6.18
CA GLN A 42 -0.95 -25.57 7.33
C GLN A 42 -1.67 -24.24 7.58
N ALA A 43 -2.95 -24.36 7.87
CA ALA A 43 -3.81 -23.21 8.19
C ALA A 43 -4.49 -23.40 9.55
N LEU A 44 -4.71 -22.29 10.25
CA LEU A 44 -5.47 -22.21 11.48
C LEU A 44 -6.58 -21.18 11.30
N ASN A 45 -7.84 -21.60 11.46
CA ASN A 45 -9.01 -20.74 11.26
C ASN A 45 -9.02 -19.98 9.91
N GLY A 46 -8.57 -20.66 8.83
CA GLY A 46 -8.52 -20.07 7.50
C GLY A 46 -7.27 -19.21 7.20
N TYR A 47 -6.43 -18.96 8.19
CA TYR A 47 -5.17 -18.22 8.02
C TYR A 47 -3.99 -19.18 7.90
N MET A 48 -3.12 -18.93 6.94
CA MET A 48 -1.89 -19.74 6.79
C MET A 48 -0.97 -19.55 7.99
N LEU A 49 -0.45 -20.66 8.51
CA LEU A 49 0.51 -20.65 9.61
C LEU A 49 1.86 -20.07 9.17
N PHE A 50 2.25 -20.32 7.93
CA PHE A 50 3.45 -19.80 7.29
C PHE A 50 3.05 -18.86 6.15
N ASP A 51 3.51 -17.61 6.20
CA ASP A 51 3.24 -16.62 5.17
C ASP A 51 4.44 -16.50 4.21
N PRO A 52 4.33 -17.04 2.98
CA PRO A 52 5.41 -17.01 2.02
C PRO A 52 5.61 -15.64 1.35
N LEU A 53 4.73 -14.66 1.57
CA LEU A 53 4.70 -13.42 0.81
C LEU A 53 5.16 -12.20 1.62
N THR A 54 4.87 -12.17 2.92
CA THR A 54 5.13 -10.99 3.75
C THR A 54 6.10 -11.26 4.91
N ASN A 55 6.27 -12.51 5.33
CA ASN A 55 7.14 -12.85 6.44
C ASN A 55 8.48 -13.44 5.97
N LYS A 56 9.56 -12.69 6.16
CA LYS A 56 10.93 -13.05 5.72
C LYS A 56 11.42 -14.39 6.26
N ASP A 57 11.08 -14.74 7.49
CA ASP A 57 11.52 -16.02 8.09
C ASP A 57 10.68 -17.19 7.57
N ASP A 58 9.44 -16.96 7.24
CA ASP A 58 8.60 -17.98 6.61
C ASP A 58 9.03 -18.22 5.16
N VAL A 59 9.40 -17.17 4.41
CA VAL A 59 9.99 -17.31 3.06
C VAL A 59 11.19 -18.25 3.08
N LYS A 60 12.03 -18.23 4.13
CA LYS A 60 13.16 -19.17 4.27
C LYS A 60 12.72 -20.64 4.36
N CYS A 61 11.59 -20.89 5.03
CA CYS A 61 11.02 -22.24 5.12
C CYS A 61 10.58 -22.73 3.74
N PHE A 62 9.88 -21.88 2.99
CA PHE A 62 9.48 -22.19 1.62
C PHE A 62 10.69 -22.39 0.70
N ALA A 63 11.73 -21.55 0.84
CA ALA A 63 12.93 -21.62 0.04
C ALA A 63 13.71 -22.94 0.27
N ALA A 64 13.81 -23.41 1.51
CA ALA A 64 14.47 -24.69 1.83
C ALA A 64 13.78 -25.86 1.12
N VAL A 65 12.46 -25.94 1.21
CA VAL A 65 11.69 -27.02 0.57
C VAL A 65 11.71 -26.87 -0.95
N ALA A 66 11.52 -25.64 -1.48
CA ALA A 66 11.54 -25.37 -2.92
C ALA A 66 12.87 -25.78 -3.56
N THR A 67 14.00 -25.40 -2.95
CA THR A 67 15.33 -25.78 -3.42
C THR A 67 15.52 -27.29 -3.41
N SER A 68 15.13 -27.93 -2.34
CA SER A 68 15.26 -29.38 -2.20
C SER A 68 14.40 -30.13 -3.23
N LEU A 69 13.13 -29.73 -3.40
CA LEU A 69 12.25 -30.34 -4.38
C LEU A 69 12.67 -30.05 -5.81
N ASN A 70 13.19 -28.87 -6.10
CA ASN A 70 13.68 -28.53 -7.44
C ASN A 70 14.92 -29.36 -7.82
N ASN A 71 15.78 -29.66 -6.86
CA ASN A 71 16.94 -30.54 -7.09
C ASN A 71 16.53 -31.99 -7.35
N THR A 72 15.47 -32.45 -6.69
CA THR A 72 15.02 -33.85 -6.78
C THR A 72 14.02 -34.04 -7.93
N TYR A 73 13.11 -33.06 -8.14
CA TYR A 73 12.01 -33.13 -9.10
C TYR A 73 11.86 -31.81 -9.90
N PRO A 74 12.84 -31.46 -10.76
CA PRO A 74 12.90 -30.15 -11.43
C PRO A 74 11.73 -29.90 -12.39
N HIS A 75 11.11 -30.94 -12.91
CA HIS A 75 10.01 -30.83 -13.87
C HIS A 75 8.62 -30.91 -13.23
N ALA A 76 8.53 -31.15 -11.92
CA ALA A 76 7.24 -31.24 -11.25
C ALA A 76 6.59 -29.85 -11.09
N ASP A 77 5.31 -29.74 -11.46
CA ASP A 77 4.56 -28.47 -11.36
C ASP A 77 4.55 -27.91 -9.94
N ARG A 78 4.47 -28.77 -8.93
CA ARG A 78 4.51 -28.35 -7.52
C ARG A 78 5.84 -27.73 -7.13
N SER A 79 6.98 -28.27 -7.64
CA SER A 79 8.31 -27.70 -7.42
C SER A 79 8.41 -26.31 -8.06
N ARG A 80 7.91 -26.16 -9.28
CA ARG A 80 7.89 -24.90 -10.02
C ARG A 80 7.01 -23.85 -9.36
N ASN A 81 5.81 -24.24 -8.93
CA ASN A 81 4.88 -23.34 -8.25
C ASN A 81 5.45 -22.86 -6.91
N LEU A 82 6.06 -23.76 -6.13
CA LEU A 82 6.69 -23.41 -4.86
C LEU A 82 7.88 -22.45 -5.08
N TYR A 83 8.69 -22.71 -6.08
CA TYR A 83 9.81 -21.85 -6.46
C TYR A 83 9.34 -20.44 -6.84
N ASN A 84 8.31 -20.33 -7.66
CA ASN A 84 7.73 -19.04 -8.05
C ASN A 84 7.18 -18.27 -6.85
N MET A 85 6.54 -18.97 -5.90
CA MET A 85 6.06 -18.38 -4.64
C MET A 85 7.21 -17.82 -3.81
N VAL A 86 8.32 -18.55 -3.71
CA VAL A 86 9.53 -18.09 -3.01
C VAL A 86 10.12 -16.85 -3.67
N ILE A 87 10.23 -16.82 -5.00
CA ILE A 87 10.74 -15.64 -5.71
C ILE A 87 9.86 -14.42 -5.45
N LYS A 88 8.53 -14.59 -5.47
CA LYS A 88 7.60 -13.51 -5.14
C LYS A 88 7.78 -13.04 -3.70
N GLY A 89 7.87 -13.96 -2.75
CA GLY A 89 8.11 -13.63 -1.34
C GLY A 89 9.44 -12.93 -1.11
N MET A 90 10.52 -13.39 -1.76
CA MET A 90 11.82 -12.73 -1.69
C MET A 90 11.78 -11.30 -2.25
N LYS A 91 11.04 -11.05 -3.32
CA LYS A 91 10.86 -9.70 -3.85
C LYS A 91 10.11 -8.80 -2.86
N ASN A 92 9.04 -9.29 -2.28
CA ASN A 92 8.20 -8.54 -1.35
C ASN A 92 8.92 -8.27 -0.01
N THR A 93 9.72 -9.23 0.47
CA THR A 93 10.41 -9.15 1.77
C THR A 93 11.85 -8.63 1.67
N ARG A 94 12.35 -8.39 0.46
CA ARG A 94 13.56 -7.61 0.30
C ARG A 94 13.26 -6.21 0.87
N THR A 95 13.79 -5.96 2.05
CA THR A 95 14.05 -4.58 2.47
C THR A 95 14.83 -3.95 1.32
N PRO A 96 14.41 -2.84 0.70
CA PRO A 96 15.29 -2.14 -0.20
C PRO A 96 16.60 -2.04 0.57
N ARG A 97 17.71 -2.57 0.01
CA ARG A 97 19.01 -2.14 0.46
C ARG A 97 18.87 -0.63 0.47
N GLN A 98 18.92 -0.03 1.63
CA GLN A 98 19.38 1.32 1.72
C GLN A 98 20.80 1.26 1.11
N THR A 99 20.87 1.41 -0.20
CA THR A 99 21.98 2.12 -0.78
C THR A 99 21.85 3.43 -0.01
N GLU A 100 22.73 3.69 0.95
CA GLU A 100 23.06 5.04 1.31
C GLU A 100 23.44 5.67 -0.02
N LEU A 101 22.44 6.25 -0.68
CA LEU A 101 22.66 7.24 -1.69
C LEU A 101 23.29 8.35 -0.88
N ASP A 102 24.62 8.49 -1.02
CA ASP A 102 25.36 9.67 -0.61
C ASP A 102 24.80 10.82 -1.45
N ILE A 103 23.61 11.28 -1.06
CA ILE A 103 22.94 12.43 -1.64
C ILE A 103 23.63 13.62 -0.99
N PRO A 104 24.40 14.41 -1.76
CA PRO A 104 25.02 15.62 -1.26
C PRO A 104 23.96 16.45 -0.51
N GLN A 105 24.27 16.89 0.69
CA GLN A 105 23.32 17.60 1.58
C GLN A 105 22.74 18.87 0.94
N ASP A 106 23.35 19.39 -0.09
CA ASP A 106 22.87 20.53 -0.89
C ASP A 106 21.67 20.19 -1.77
N LYS A 107 21.43 18.89 -2.06
CA LYS A 107 20.24 18.41 -2.80
C LYS A 107 19.08 18.00 -1.90
N ILE A 108 19.27 17.94 -0.58
CA ILE A 108 18.21 17.65 0.41
C ILE A 108 17.32 18.88 0.66
N LYS A 109 17.64 20.04 0.09
CA LYS A 109 16.90 21.30 0.32
C LYS A 109 15.62 21.47 -0.51
N GLU A 110 15.30 20.56 -1.39
CA GLU A 110 13.97 20.51 -2.01
C GLU A 110 13.28 19.22 -1.59
N ALA A 111 12.59 19.24 -0.45
CA ALA A 111 11.55 18.26 -0.13
C ALA A 111 10.37 18.50 -1.08
N THR A 112 10.64 18.34 -2.38
CA THR A 112 9.59 18.36 -3.41
C THR A 112 8.75 17.12 -3.23
N ILE A 113 7.42 17.29 -3.33
CA ILE A 113 6.49 16.17 -3.34
C ILE A 113 6.87 15.18 -4.45
N ILE A 114 6.55 13.93 -4.23
CA ILE A 114 6.64 12.90 -5.28
C ILE A 114 5.60 13.26 -6.35
N ASP A 115 6.05 13.51 -7.58
CA ASP A 115 5.15 13.86 -8.67
C ASP A 115 4.19 12.72 -8.99
N ILE A 116 2.95 13.08 -9.29
CA ILE A 116 1.89 12.16 -9.73
C ILE A 116 1.49 12.58 -11.13
N GLU A 117 1.73 11.70 -12.10
CA GLU A 117 1.37 11.90 -13.49
C GLU A 117 0.29 10.90 -13.88
N LEU A 118 -0.95 11.37 -14.04
CA LEU A 118 -2.10 10.53 -14.38
C LEU A 118 -2.99 11.25 -15.41
N LYS A 119 -3.91 10.50 -16.03
CA LYS A 119 -4.84 11.06 -17.04
C LYS A 119 -6.13 11.50 -16.39
N ASP A 120 -6.63 12.66 -16.82
CA ASP A 120 -7.96 13.15 -16.49
C ASP A 120 -9.05 12.47 -17.36
N ILE A 121 -10.32 12.82 -17.11
CA ILE A 121 -11.48 12.26 -17.83
C ILE A 121 -11.45 12.51 -19.35
N LYS A 122 -10.73 13.54 -19.78
CA LYS A 122 -10.56 13.92 -21.19
C LYS A 122 -9.34 13.24 -21.83
N GLY A 123 -8.58 12.47 -21.04
CA GLY A 123 -7.35 11.81 -21.49
C GLY A 123 -6.11 12.68 -21.43
N ASN A 124 -6.19 13.94 -20.95
CA ASN A 124 -5.04 14.79 -20.78
C ASN A 124 -4.20 14.34 -19.59
N VAL A 125 -2.89 14.38 -19.77
CA VAL A 125 -1.95 14.11 -18.68
C VAL A 125 -1.98 15.30 -17.71
N ARG A 126 -2.17 15.02 -16.42
CA ARG A 126 -2.12 15.99 -15.33
C ARG A 126 -0.98 15.64 -14.41
N ARG A 127 -0.13 16.60 -14.13
CA ARG A 127 0.99 16.46 -13.18
C ARG A 127 0.70 17.23 -11.92
N LEU A 128 0.99 16.63 -10.78
CA LEU A 128 0.83 17.29 -9.50
C LEU A 128 1.76 18.49 -9.36
N THR A 129 2.98 18.38 -9.89
CA THR A 129 4.00 19.45 -9.86
C THR A 129 3.63 20.67 -10.70
N ASP A 130 2.72 20.56 -11.68
CA ASP A 130 2.22 21.71 -12.47
C ASP A 130 1.37 22.67 -11.62
N LEU A 131 0.94 22.26 -10.43
CA LEU A 131 0.14 23.04 -9.51
C LEU A 131 0.96 23.87 -8.52
N LYS A 132 2.27 23.98 -8.72
CA LYS A 132 3.17 24.76 -7.88
C LYS A 132 2.64 26.19 -7.70
N GLY A 133 2.68 26.69 -6.47
CA GLY A 133 2.15 28.01 -6.10
C GLY A 133 0.73 27.99 -5.55
N LYS A 134 0.04 26.85 -5.64
CA LYS A 134 -1.26 26.61 -5.01
C LYS A 134 -1.08 25.77 -3.72
N VAL A 135 -2.06 25.84 -2.84
CA VAL A 135 -2.26 24.86 -1.79
C VAL A 135 -2.99 23.68 -2.43
N ILE A 136 -2.42 22.48 -2.34
CA ILE A 136 -2.98 21.30 -3.01
C ILE A 136 -3.51 20.34 -1.96
N LEU A 137 -4.75 19.93 -2.13
CA LEU A 137 -5.33 18.79 -1.44
C LEU A 137 -5.25 17.58 -2.37
N ILE A 138 -4.38 16.63 -2.07
CA ILE A 138 -4.32 15.35 -2.75
C ILE A 138 -5.30 14.42 -2.06
N ASP A 139 -6.19 13.79 -2.80
CA ASP A 139 -7.20 12.86 -2.29
C ASP A 139 -7.19 11.55 -3.06
N PHE A 140 -6.78 10.48 -2.40
CA PHE A 140 -6.91 9.12 -2.94
C PHE A 140 -8.28 8.56 -2.55
N THR A 141 -9.07 8.16 -3.53
CA THR A 141 -10.45 7.72 -3.31
C THR A 141 -10.86 6.57 -4.23
N VAL A 142 -11.98 5.95 -3.87
CA VAL A 142 -12.74 5.02 -4.72
C VAL A 142 -14.17 5.50 -4.72
N TYR A 143 -14.71 5.84 -5.88
CA TYR A 143 -16.11 6.32 -6.01
C TYR A 143 -17.13 5.22 -5.73
N ASN A 144 -16.78 3.97 -6.02
CA ASN A 144 -17.63 2.81 -5.74
C ASN A 144 -17.57 2.41 -4.24
N ASN A 145 -17.80 3.41 -3.37
CA ASN A 145 -17.87 3.23 -1.91
C ASN A 145 -19.04 4.05 -1.38
N ALA A 146 -19.78 3.49 -0.42
CA ALA A 146 -20.94 4.15 0.18
C ALA A 146 -20.62 5.53 0.82
N MET A 147 -19.38 5.71 1.31
CA MET A 147 -18.92 6.96 1.92
C MET A 147 -18.48 8.02 0.91
N SER A 148 -18.28 7.64 -0.36
CA SER A 148 -17.69 8.53 -1.37
C SER A 148 -18.53 9.75 -1.68
N ALA A 149 -19.85 9.63 -1.72
CA ALA A 149 -20.76 10.75 -1.98
C ALA A 149 -20.67 11.83 -0.87
N ALA A 150 -20.67 11.43 0.40
CA ALA A 150 -20.54 12.36 1.53
C ALA A 150 -19.15 13.01 1.56
N HIS A 151 -18.10 12.25 1.25
CA HIS A 151 -16.74 12.76 1.15
C HIS A 151 -16.60 13.82 0.05
N ASN A 152 -17.08 13.54 -1.14
CA ASN A 152 -17.05 14.51 -2.26
C ASN A 152 -17.90 15.76 -1.97
N LEU A 153 -18.99 15.64 -1.23
CA LEU A 153 -19.79 16.80 -0.81
C LEU A 153 -18.99 17.69 0.14
N ALA A 154 -18.31 17.13 1.12
CA ALA A 154 -17.44 17.86 2.05
C ALA A 154 -16.27 18.55 1.31
N LEU A 155 -15.64 17.86 0.36
CA LEU A 155 -14.59 18.46 -0.48
C LEU A 155 -15.13 19.60 -1.33
N ARG A 156 -16.35 19.50 -1.86
CA ARG A 156 -16.99 20.57 -2.65
C ARG A 156 -17.23 21.83 -1.83
N GLU A 157 -17.64 21.69 -0.58
CA GLU A 157 -17.80 22.83 0.32
C GLU A 157 -16.47 23.56 0.56
N LEU A 158 -15.40 22.80 0.80
CA LEU A 158 -14.05 23.36 0.97
C LEU A 158 -13.54 24.02 -0.31
N TYR A 159 -13.72 23.38 -1.45
CA TYR A 159 -13.31 23.92 -2.74
C TYR A 159 -14.03 25.23 -3.07
N ASN A 160 -15.35 25.28 -2.88
CA ASN A 160 -16.14 26.49 -3.11
C ASN A 160 -15.69 27.67 -2.23
N LYS A 161 -15.24 27.40 -0.99
CA LYS A 161 -14.76 28.43 -0.08
C LYS A 161 -13.37 28.95 -0.41
N TYR A 162 -12.48 28.07 -0.87
CA TYR A 162 -11.03 28.35 -0.89
C TYR A 162 -10.38 28.28 -2.27
N ALA A 163 -11.06 27.84 -3.32
CA ALA A 163 -10.48 27.77 -4.67
C ALA A 163 -10.02 29.15 -5.16
N SER A 164 -10.80 30.21 -4.91
CA SER A 164 -10.42 31.59 -5.24
C SER A 164 -9.22 32.12 -4.46
N GLN A 165 -8.90 31.50 -3.34
CA GLN A 165 -7.75 31.84 -2.48
C GLN A 165 -6.51 31.01 -2.83
N GLY A 166 -6.62 30.07 -3.77
CA GLY A 166 -5.50 29.29 -4.26
C GLY A 166 -5.51 27.83 -3.81
N LEU A 167 -6.62 27.30 -3.29
CA LEU A 167 -6.79 25.88 -3.08
C LEU A 167 -7.05 25.16 -4.41
N GLU A 168 -6.35 24.06 -4.64
CA GLU A 168 -6.67 23.12 -5.71
C GLU A 168 -6.84 21.71 -5.13
N ILE A 169 -7.73 20.92 -5.70
CA ILE A 169 -7.89 19.51 -5.32
C ILE A 169 -7.40 18.64 -6.48
N TYR A 170 -6.51 17.72 -6.17
CA TYR A 170 -6.01 16.68 -7.08
C TYR A 170 -6.51 15.34 -6.59
N GLN A 171 -7.65 14.90 -7.13
CA GLN A 171 -8.33 13.68 -6.69
C GLN A 171 -7.98 12.51 -7.58
N ILE A 172 -7.48 11.43 -6.97
CA ILE A 172 -6.98 10.22 -7.62
C ILE A 172 -7.96 9.09 -7.36
N SER A 173 -8.66 8.67 -8.40
CA SER A 173 -9.50 7.47 -8.34
C SER A 173 -8.68 6.21 -8.52
N LEU A 174 -8.92 5.25 -7.65
CA LEU A 174 -8.40 3.89 -7.71
C LEU A 174 -9.46 2.89 -8.18
N ASP A 175 -10.56 3.37 -8.77
CA ASP A 175 -11.62 2.52 -9.30
C ASP A 175 -11.14 1.68 -10.49
N ALA A 176 -11.49 0.40 -10.49
CA ALA A 176 -11.17 -0.51 -11.59
C ALA A 176 -11.97 -0.16 -12.86
N ASP A 177 -13.22 0.26 -12.70
CA ASP A 177 -14.13 0.61 -13.79
C ASP A 177 -13.93 2.06 -14.25
N GLU A 178 -13.42 2.23 -15.48
CA GLU A 178 -13.17 3.53 -16.08
C GLU A 178 -14.47 4.30 -16.40
N HIS A 179 -15.51 3.60 -16.83
CA HIS A 179 -16.78 4.24 -17.19
C HIS A 179 -17.47 4.79 -15.94
N PHE A 180 -17.48 3.98 -14.87
CA PHE A 180 -18.02 4.41 -13.59
C PHE A 180 -17.27 5.62 -13.03
N TRP A 181 -15.93 5.60 -13.07
CA TRP A 181 -15.11 6.73 -12.67
C TRP A 181 -15.46 7.99 -13.47
N LYS A 182 -15.49 7.91 -14.81
CA LYS A 182 -15.82 9.06 -15.67
C LYS A 182 -17.17 9.67 -15.32
N THR A 183 -18.19 8.82 -15.18
CA THR A 183 -19.56 9.27 -14.83
C THR A 183 -19.61 9.92 -13.44
N SER A 184 -18.89 9.35 -12.47
CA SER A 184 -18.89 9.85 -11.08
C SER A 184 -18.10 11.14 -10.90
N SER A 185 -17.08 11.39 -11.73
CA SER A 185 -16.20 12.56 -11.64
C SER A 185 -16.55 13.71 -12.59
N ASP A 186 -17.43 13.51 -13.56
CA ASP A 186 -17.75 14.48 -14.62
C ASP A 186 -18.21 15.86 -14.10
N ASN A 187 -18.95 15.87 -13.00
CA ASN A 187 -19.50 17.09 -12.40
C ASN A 187 -18.66 17.67 -11.25
N LEU A 188 -17.46 17.16 -11.02
CA LEU A 188 -16.58 17.68 -9.98
C LEU A 188 -15.77 18.88 -10.49
N PRO A 189 -15.67 19.98 -9.71
CA PRO A 189 -15.07 21.22 -10.19
C PRO A 189 -13.55 21.27 -10.10
N TRP A 190 -12.92 20.19 -9.66
CA TRP A 190 -11.46 20.07 -9.47
C TRP A 190 -10.84 19.03 -10.40
N ILE A 191 -9.54 18.82 -10.25
CA ILE A 191 -8.81 17.87 -11.09
C ILE A 191 -9.09 16.44 -10.60
N CYS A 192 -9.75 15.66 -11.47
CA CYS A 192 -10.02 14.25 -11.25
C CYS A 192 -9.19 13.41 -12.21
N VAL A 193 -8.34 12.55 -11.67
CA VAL A 193 -7.51 11.63 -12.43
C VAL A 193 -7.74 10.19 -11.97
N ARG A 194 -7.33 9.21 -12.79
CA ARG A 194 -7.49 7.79 -12.44
C ARG A 194 -6.19 7.03 -12.60
N ASP A 195 -5.87 6.20 -11.62
CA ASP A 195 -4.85 5.16 -11.77
C ASP A 195 -5.52 3.81 -12.04
N ALA A 196 -5.32 3.28 -13.24
CA ALA A 196 -5.87 2.00 -13.67
C ALA A 196 -5.30 0.79 -12.89
N ASN A 197 -4.17 0.97 -12.20
CA ASN A 197 -3.59 -0.07 -11.36
C ASN A 197 -4.32 -0.23 -10.01
N GLY A 198 -5.22 0.69 -9.65
CA GLY A 198 -6.02 0.62 -8.43
C GLY A 198 -5.17 0.43 -7.16
N ALA A 199 -5.47 -0.61 -6.39
CA ALA A 199 -4.72 -0.93 -5.16
C ALA A 199 -3.23 -1.28 -5.40
N TYR A 200 -2.83 -1.61 -6.63
CA TYR A 200 -1.45 -1.89 -7.02
C TYR A 200 -0.72 -0.67 -7.60
N SER A 201 -1.32 0.51 -7.48
CA SER A 201 -0.71 1.77 -7.88
C SER A 201 0.62 1.99 -7.18
N GLN A 202 1.62 2.40 -7.95
CA GLN A 202 2.89 2.84 -7.37
C GLN A 202 2.72 4.04 -6.45
N TYR A 203 1.77 4.94 -6.73
CA TYR A 203 1.50 6.12 -5.93
C TYR A 203 0.87 5.77 -4.58
N VAL A 204 0.04 4.72 -4.49
CA VAL A 204 -0.46 4.18 -3.22
C VAL A 204 0.70 3.76 -2.33
N THR A 205 1.71 3.09 -2.90
CA THR A 205 2.91 2.66 -2.16
C THR A 205 3.79 3.86 -1.78
N LEU A 206 4.06 4.78 -2.72
CA LEU A 206 4.94 5.94 -2.53
C LEU A 206 4.38 6.91 -1.46
N TYR A 207 3.07 7.13 -1.46
CA TYR A 207 2.39 7.97 -0.46
C TYR A 207 2.01 7.21 0.82
N SER A 208 2.31 5.90 0.89
CA SER A 208 1.96 5.02 2.01
C SER A 208 0.46 5.08 2.36
N VAL A 209 -0.40 5.01 1.34
CA VAL A 209 -1.85 5.00 1.51
C VAL A 209 -2.29 3.63 2.05
N THR A 210 -2.82 3.61 3.26
CA THR A 210 -3.27 2.38 3.94
C THR A 210 -4.78 2.22 3.94
N ASN A 211 -5.51 3.32 3.96
CA ASN A 211 -6.97 3.38 3.99
C ASN A 211 -7.49 4.40 3.00
N LEU A 212 -8.72 4.25 2.55
CA LEU A 212 -9.41 5.18 1.65
C LEU A 212 -10.69 5.72 2.30
N PRO A 213 -11.01 7.00 2.10
CA PRO A 213 -10.23 8.02 1.40
C PRO A 213 -8.98 8.45 2.19
N ALA A 214 -7.90 8.80 1.48
CA ALA A 214 -6.68 9.29 2.09
C ALA A 214 -6.32 10.68 1.57
N VAL A 215 -6.19 11.64 2.48
CA VAL A 215 -6.00 13.05 2.17
C VAL A 215 -4.59 13.50 2.57
N PHE A 216 -3.95 14.29 1.70
CA PHE A 216 -2.66 14.92 1.95
C PHE A 216 -2.75 16.40 1.60
N LEU A 217 -2.04 17.25 2.36
CA LEU A 217 -1.95 18.67 2.09
C LEU A 217 -0.53 19.06 1.67
N VAL A 218 -0.45 19.82 0.60
CA VAL A 218 0.79 20.34 0.02
C VAL A 218 0.74 21.87 0.05
N ASN A 219 1.82 22.50 0.50
CA ASN A 219 1.93 23.95 0.57
C ASN A 219 2.29 24.56 -0.79
N ARG A 220 2.28 25.89 -0.87
CA ARG A 220 2.62 26.66 -2.10
C ARG A 220 4.07 26.45 -2.57
N ALA A 221 4.97 26.03 -1.68
CA ALA A 221 6.35 25.69 -2.02
C ALA A 221 6.49 24.29 -2.64
N ASN A 222 5.38 23.55 -2.76
CA ASN A 222 5.33 22.19 -3.25
C ASN A 222 5.92 21.16 -2.26
N GLU A 223 5.71 21.39 -0.96
CA GLU A 223 6.15 20.52 0.12
C GLU A 223 4.96 19.87 0.80
N LEU A 224 5.07 18.58 1.16
CA LEU A 224 4.05 17.87 1.90
C LEU A 224 3.97 18.42 3.34
N SER A 225 2.83 19.04 3.68
CA SER A 225 2.62 19.70 4.98
C SER A 225 1.87 18.85 5.99
N ALA A 226 0.94 18.02 5.54
CA ALA A 226 0.16 17.16 6.43
C ALA A 226 -0.42 15.95 5.67
N ARG A 227 -0.74 14.89 6.42
CA ARG A 227 -1.44 13.70 5.91
C ARG A 227 -2.63 13.39 6.80
N GLY A 228 -3.64 12.69 6.26
CA GLY A 228 -4.94 12.43 6.88
C GLY A 228 -4.89 12.02 8.34
N GLU A 229 -3.96 11.17 8.73
CA GLU A 229 -3.79 10.69 10.11
C GLU A 229 -3.38 11.80 11.10
N THR A 230 -2.75 12.88 10.61
CA THR A 230 -2.31 14.01 11.43
C THR A 230 -3.26 15.22 11.34
N ILE A 231 -4.27 15.16 10.46
CA ILE A 231 -5.21 16.25 10.23
C ILE A 231 -6.42 16.08 11.15
N THR A 232 -6.47 16.81 12.24
CA THR A 232 -7.63 16.85 13.15
C THR A 232 -8.78 17.68 12.58
N ASN A 233 -8.48 18.77 11.88
CA ASN A 233 -9.45 19.61 11.22
C ASN A 233 -8.91 20.02 9.83
N LEU A 234 -9.51 19.48 8.78
CA LEU A 234 -9.04 19.68 7.41
C LEU A 234 -9.17 21.15 6.98
N GLU A 235 -10.29 21.80 7.33
CA GLU A 235 -10.54 23.20 6.98
C GLU A 235 -9.52 24.15 7.62
N GLU A 236 -9.22 23.97 8.92
CA GLU A 236 -8.21 24.77 9.61
C GLU A 236 -6.80 24.55 9.04
N SER A 237 -6.50 23.32 8.67
CA SER A 237 -5.19 22.98 8.08
C SER A 237 -5.01 23.64 6.71
N ILE A 238 -6.07 23.68 5.88
CA ILE A 238 -6.08 24.40 4.61
C ILE A 238 -5.89 25.91 4.83
N LYS A 239 -6.65 26.52 5.75
CA LYS A 239 -6.53 27.95 6.08
C LYS A 239 -5.12 28.38 6.49
N LYS A 240 -4.40 27.53 7.19
CA LYS A 240 -3.02 27.83 7.61
C LYS A 240 -2.01 27.84 6.46
N LEU A 241 -2.34 27.19 5.34
CA LEU A 241 -1.46 27.07 4.18
C LEU A 241 -1.79 28.09 3.08
N LEU A 242 -3.00 28.66 3.08
CA LEU A 242 -3.46 29.69 2.15
C LEU A 242 -2.86 31.06 2.46
#